data_d7620fededbf5c9a25df6ca29b290b55
#
_entry.id   d7620fededbf5c9a25df6ca29b290b55
#
_cell.length_a   1.000
_cell.length_b   1.000
_cell.length_c   1.000
_cell.angle_alpha   90.00
_cell.angle_beta   90.00
_cell.angle_gamma   90.00
#
_symmetry.space_group_name_H-M   'P 1'
#
loop_
_entity.id
_entity.type
_entity.pdbx_description
1 polymer ?
#
loop_
_entity_poly.entity_id
_entity_poly.type
_entity_poly.pdbx_seq_one_letter_code
_entity_poly.pdbx_strand_id
1 'polypeptide(L)'
;MKDFVIENGMLVEYTGEGGSVVIPESVTIIGNSAFFGCSKLTDVVIPDSVTDIGNSAFFDCGLIHVSIPASVTNIGKSAFGYCQSLTSITVDKNNVNYRDTDGNLYSKDGKTFIQYAAGKTETEFFVPHGVTVVGFSAFDGCKSLTNVETPESVEHIEDYAFSLCESLTHVSILGPKTDVSNLAFEGRDDVIILRTVDSDENCVQ
;
A
#
# COMPACT_ATOMS: atom_id res chain seq x y z
N MET A 1 -8.07 -17.95 -22.14
CA MET A 1 -8.93 -16.99 -21.44
C MET A 1 -9.96 -17.65 -20.52
N LYS A 2 -9.69 -18.87 -20.04
CA LYS A 2 -10.62 -19.55 -19.12
C LYS A 2 -10.59 -18.99 -17.71
N ASP A 3 -9.51 -18.26 -17.36
CA ASP A 3 -9.20 -17.88 -15.97
C ASP A 3 -9.57 -16.44 -15.64
N PHE A 4 -10.17 -15.71 -16.59
CA PHE A 4 -10.57 -14.31 -16.44
C PHE A 4 -12.07 -14.13 -16.72
N VAL A 5 -12.80 -13.57 -15.77
CA VAL A 5 -14.15 -13.07 -15.97
C VAL A 5 -14.05 -11.59 -16.32
N ILE A 6 -14.36 -11.25 -17.57
CA ILE A 6 -14.24 -9.87 -18.08
C ILE A 6 -15.60 -9.42 -18.60
N GLU A 7 -16.06 -8.26 -18.11
CA GLU A 7 -17.32 -7.64 -18.48
C GLU A 7 -17.07 -6.18 -18.91
N ASN A 8 -17.39 -5.83 -20.14
CA ASN A 8 -17.25 -4.47 -20.67
C ASN A 8 -15.86 -3.83 -20.45
N GLY A 9 -14.78 -4.60 -20.61
CA GLY A 9 -13.42 -4.15 -20.37
C GLY A 9 -12.96 -4.14 -18.92
N MET A 10 -13.84 -4.52 -17.97
CA MET A 10 -13.49 -4.70 -16.56
C MET A 10 -13.19 -6.16 -16.27
N LEU A 11 -12.02 -6.44 -15.70
CA LEU A 11 -11.72 -7.72 -15.08
C LEU A 11 -12.44 -7.79 -13.74
N VAL A 12 -13.49 -8.61 -13.69
CA VAL A 12 -14.34 -8.78 -12.50
C VAL A 12 -13.72 -9.76 -11.53
N GLU A 13 -13.19 -10.88 -12.04
CA GLU A 13 -12.63 -11.96 -11.23
C GLU A 13 -11.56 -12.75 -12.00
N TYR A 14 -10.51 -13.13 -11.30
CA TYR A 14 -9.53 -14.12 -11.75
C TYR A 14 -9.79 -15.46 -11.05
N THR A 15 -10.00 -16.50 -11.85
CA THR A 15 -10.34 -17.85 -11.38
C THR A 15 -9.24 -18.89 -11.64
N GLY A 16 -8.04 -18.41 -12.06
CA GLY A 16 -6.92 -19.29 -12.39
C GLY A 16 -6.16 -19.79 -11.17
N GLU A 17 -5.20 -20.69 -11.41
CA GLU A 17 -4.43 -21.32 -10.33
C GLU A 17 -3.28 -20.47 -9.76
N GLY A 18 -2.96 -19.31 -10.38
CA GLY A 18 -1.85 -18.43 -9.98
C GLY A 18 -0.59 -18.62 -10.84
N GLY A 19 0.59 -18.42 -10.23
CA GLY A 19 1.86 -18.35 -10.95
C GLY A 19 2.08 -17.02 -11.62
N SER A 20 2.68 -16.99 -12.81
CA SER A 20 2.85 -15.79 -13.63
C SER A 20 1.65 -15.61 -14.53
N VAL A 21 1.00 -14.44 -14.45
CA VAL A 21 -0.26 -14.13 -15.15
C VAL A 21 -0.09 -12.89 -16.01
N VAL A 22 -0.58 -12.96 -17.25
CA VAL A 22 -0.65 -11.81 -18.16
C VAL A 22 -2.11 -11.39 -18.32
N ILE A 23 -2.45 -10.20 -17.84
CA ILE A 23 -3.80 -9.64 -17.99
C ILE A 23 -4.02 -9.30 -19.49
N PRO A 24 -5.17 -9.69 -20.09
CA PRO A 24 -5.44 -9.41 -21.49
C PRO A 24 -5.51 -7.92 -21.82
N GLU A 25 -5.01 -7.52 -23.00
CA GLU A 25 -5.07 -6.14 -23.51
C GLU A 25 -6.49 -5.56 -23.67
N SER A 26 -7.51 -6.41 -23.63
CA SER A 26 -8.92 -5.97 -23.62
C SER A 26 -9.39 -5.43 -22.27
N VAL A 27 -8.57 -5.58 -21.22
CA VAL A 27 -8.88 -5.08 -19.89
C VAL A 27 -8.44 -3.64 -19.77
N THR A 28 -9.35 -2.77 -19.37
CA THR A 28 -9.08 -1.35 -19.08
C THR A 28 -9.21 -1.05 -17.59
N ILE A 29 -9.96 -1.86 -16.86
CA ILE A 29 -10.17 -1.74 -15.40
C ILE A 29 -9.95 -3.09 -14.76
N ILE A 30 -9.08 -3.15 -13.74
CA ILE A 30 -9.01 -4.27 -12.82
C ILE A 30 -10.01 -3.98 -11.70
N GLY A 31 -11.07 -4.76 -11.62
CA GLY A 31 -12.18 -4.54 -10.70
C GLY A 31 -11.80 -4.69 -9.22
N ASN A 32 -12.71 -4.26 -8.35
CA ASN A 32 -12.54 -4.45 -6.91
C ASN A 32 -12.41 -5.95 -6.60
N SER A 33 -11.39 -6.30 -5.81
CA SER A 33 -11.12 -7.69 -5.37
C SER A 33 -10.89 -8.69 -6.51
N ALA A 34 -10.57 -8.24 -7.73
CA ALA A 34 -10.47 -9.12 -8.90
C ALA A 34 -9.49 -10.28 -8.74
N PHE A 35 -8.41 -10.11 -7.94
CA PHE A 35 -7.43 -11.15 -7.58
C PHE A 35 -7.37 -11.40 -6.07
N PHE A 36 -8.40 -11.02 -5.32
CA PHE A 36 -8.39 -11.14 -3.85
C PHE A 36 -8.07 -12.57 -3.40
N GLY A 37 -7.07 -12.71 -2.50
CA GLY A 37 -6.70 -14.01 -1.91
C GLY A 37 -5.95 -14.96 -2.86
N CYS A 38 -5.49 -14.47 -4.02
CA CYS A 38 -4.72 -15.28 -4.96
C CYS A 38 -3.29 -15.54 -4.45
N SER A 39 -3.16 -16.28 -3.35
CA SER A 39 -1.87 -16.54 -2.66
C SER A 39 -0.81 -17.22 -3.51
N LYS A 40 -1.22 -17.88 -4.61
CA LYS A 40 -0.32 -18.53 -5.58
C LYS A 40 0.06 -17.61 -6.76
N LEU A 41 -0.51 -16.42 -6.88
CA LEU A 41 -0.17 -15.44 -7.92
C LEU A 41 1.17 -14.80 -7.54
N THR A 42 2.26 -15.19 -8.21
CA THR A 42 3.61 -14.71 -7.90
C THR A 42 4.06 -13.55 -8.77
N ASP A 43 3.48 -13.41 -9.95
CA ASP A 43 3.83 -12.39 -10.92
C ASP A 43 2.62 -12.00 -11.76
N VAL A 44 2.46 -10.72 -12.05
CA VAL A 44 1.38 -10.21 -12.89
C VAL A 44 1.88 -9.14 -13.85
N VAL A 45 1.57 -9.31 -15.12
CA VAL A 45 1.78 -8.27 -16.14
C VAL A 45 0.48 -7.50 -16.30
N ILE A 46 0.52 -6.21 -15.95
CA ILE A 46 -0.57 -5.26 -16.12
C ILE A 46 -0.33 -4.55 -17.46
N PRO A 47 -1.20 -4.68 -18.48
CA PRO A 47 -0.99 -4.08 -19.79
C PRO A 47 -1.24 -2.57 -19.78
N ASP A 48 -0.71 -1.88 -20.80
CA ASP A 48 -0.88 -0.44 -20.97
C ASP A 48 -2.32 0.00 -21.28
N SER A 49 -3.23 -0.94 -21.51
CA SER A 49 -4.67 -0.67 -21.61
C SER A 49 -5.33 -0.37 -20.28
N VAL A 50 -4.73 -0.77 -19.14
CA VAL A 50 -5.31 -0.60 -17.81
C VAL A 50 -5.12 0.82 -17.32
N THR A 51 -6.23 1.47 -16.96
CA THR A 51 -6.27 2.82 -16.37
C THR A 51 -6.59 2.82 -14.89
N ASP A 52 -7.31 1.79 -14.40
CA ASP A 52 -7.81 1.73 -13.05
C ASP A 52 -7.53 0.37 -12.40
N ILE A 53 -7.03 0.40 -11.17
CA ILE A 53 -6.87 -0.74 -10.28
C ILE A 53 -7.82 -0.54 -9.09
N GLY A 54 -8.79 -1.43 -8.92
CA GLY A 54 -9.85 -1.30 -7.92
C GLY A 54 -9.40 -1.54 -6.48
N ASN A 55 -10.33 -1.30 -5.54
CA ASN A 55 -10.08 -1.55 -4.12
C ASN A 55 -9.78 -3.04 -3.88
N SER A 56 -8.78 -3.33 -3.08
CA SER A 56 -8.36 -4.70 -2.74
C SER A 56 -8.10 -5.59 -3.96
N ALA A 57 -7.82 -5.02 -5.13
CA ALA A 57 -7.72 -5.76 -6.38
C ALA A 57 -6.73 -6.91 -6.32
N PHE A 58 -5.61 -6.74 -5.60
CA PHE A 58 -4.57 -7.75 -5.37
C PHE A 58 -4.34 -8.02 -3.87
N PHE A 59 -5.34 -7.77 -3.03
CA PHE A 59 -5.22 -8.01 -1.59
C PHE A 59 -4.94 -9.49 -1.30
N ASP A 60 -4.00 -9.77 -0.38
CA ASP A 60 -3.59 -11.13 0.02
C ASP A 60 -3.13 -12.00 -1.17
N CYS A 61 -2.40 -11.39 -2.11
CA CYS A 61 -1.77 -12.10 -3.21
C CYS A 61 -0.33 -12.52 -2.87
N GLY A 62 0.14 -13.59 -3.50
CA GLY A 62 1.51 -14.08 -3.37
C GLY A 62 2.53 -13.30 -4.21
N LEU A 63 2.20 -12.12 -4.72
CA LEU A 63 3.06 -11.30 -5.58
C LEU A 63 4.42 -11.05 -4.96
N ILE A 64 5.48 -11.21 -5.76
CA ILE A 64 6.87 -10.90 -5.38
C ILE A 64 7.24 -9.48 -5.81
N HIS A 65 6.80 -9.09 -7.00
CA HIS A 65 6.86 -7.72 -7.51
C HIS A 65 5.66 -7.39 -8.37
N VAL A 66 5.42 -6.07 -8.50
CA VAL A 66 4.43 -5.55 -9.42
C VAL A 66 4.98 -4.30 -10.11
N SER A 67 4.70 -4.17 -11.41
CA SER A 67 5.03 -2.97 -12.18
C SER A 67 3.74 -2.25 -12.57
N ILE A 68 3.65 -0.97 -12.19
CA ILE A 68 2.50 -0.10 -12.49
C ILE A 68 2.80 0.65 -13.80
N PRO A 69 2.03 0.42 -14.89
CA PRO A 69 2.27 1.08 -16.17
C PRO A 69 1.93 2.57 -16.15
N ALA A 70 2.39 3.29 -17.19
CA ALA A 70 2.16 4.72 -17.33
C ALA A 70 0.66 5.09 -17.46
N SER A 71 -0.14 4.17 -17.97
CA SER A 71 -1.58 4.33 -18.19
C SER A 71 -2.42 4.37 -16.91
N VAL A 72 -1.94 3.78 -15.81
CA VAL A 72 -2.71 3.71 -14.56
C VAL A 72 -2.84 5.09 -13.94
N THR A 73 -4.08 5.54 -13.83
CA THR A 73 -4.44 6.85 -13.27
C THR A 73 -5.11 6.75 -11.91
N ASN A 74 -5.63 5.56 -11.55
CA ASN A 74 -6.29 5.34 -10.27
C ASN A 74 -5.89 4.00 -9.66
N ILE A 75 -5.53 4.01 -8.36
CA ILE A 75 -5.24 2.82 -7.54
C ILE A 75 -6.12 2.91 -6.30
N GLY A 76 -6.98 1.92 -6.11
CA GLY A 76 -7.93 1.86 -5.02
C GLY A 76 -7.29 1.54 -3.66
N LYS A 77 -8.09 1.70 -2.59
CA LYS A 77 -7.69 1.39 -1.21
C LYS A 77 -7.29 -0.07 -1.08
N SER A 78 -6.22 -0.36 -0.34
CA SER A 78 -5.66 -1.71 -0.11
C SER A 78 -5.39 -2.51 -1.39
N ALA A 79 -5.18 -1.85 -2.53
CA ALA A 79 -5.02 -2.55 -3.81
C ALA A 79 -3.93 -3.65 -3.75
N PHE A 80 -2.86 -3.43 -2.98
CA PHE A 80 -1.77 -4.38 -2.74
C PHE A 80 -1.59 -4.69 -1.24
N GLY A 81 -2.62 -4.46 -0.43
CA GLY A 81 -2.60 -4.75 1.01
C GLY A 81 -2.38 -6.23 1.29
N TYR A 82 -1.71 -6.54 2.39
CA TYR A 82 -1.43 -7.91 2.86
C TYR A 82 -0.67 -8.80 1.86
N CYS A 83 0.00 -8.23 0.85
CA CYS A 83 0.86 -8.97 -0.08
C CYS A 83 2.21 -9.27 0.57
N GLN A 84 2.24 -10.27 1.45
CA GLN A 84 3.36 -10.55 2.36
C GLN A 84 4.64 -11.08 1.69
N SER A 85 4.61 -11.35 0.40
CA SER A 85 5.78 -11.71 -0.42
C SER A 85 6.27 -10.55 -1.29
N LEU A 86 5.55 -9.41 -1.32
CA LEU A 86 5.82 -8.30 -2.20
C LEU A 86 7.06 -7.52 -1.74
N THR A 87 8.15 -7.66 -2.47
CA THR A 87 9.44 -7.01 -2.14
C THR A 87 9.64 -5.68 -2.83
N SER A 88 8.93 -5.43 -3.93
CA SER A 88 8.99 -4.15 -4.64
C SER A 88 7.75 -3.86 -5.48
N ILE A 89 7.38 -2.58 -5.49
CA ILE A 89 6.43 -1.98 -6.42
C ILE A 89 7.24 -1.01 -7.28
N THR A 90 7.18 -1.14 -8.60
CA THR A 90 7.81 -0.20 -9.52
C THR A 90 6.74 0.54 -10.31
N VAL A 91 7.03 1.77 -10.70
CA VAL A 91 6.11 2.62 -11.47
C VAL A 91 6.82 3.12 -12.72
N ASP A 92 6.17 3.01 -13.89
CA ASP A 92 6.73 3.55 -15.12
C ASP A 92 7.04 5.05 -14.95
N LYS A 93 8.23 5.47 -15.39
CA LYS A 93 8.72 6.85 -15.25
C LYS A 93 7.80 7.91 -15.86
N ASN A 94 7.00 7.51 -16.87
CA ASN A 94 6.03 8.38 -17.54
C ASN A 94 4.66 8.41 -16.83
N ASN A 95 4.45 7.62 -15.79
CA ASN A 95 3.23 7.70 -14.99
C ASN A 95 3.12 9.09 -14.36
N VAL A 96 1.98 9.76 -14.54
CA VAL A 96 1.77 11.15 -14.07
C VAL A 96 1.13 11.25 -12.70
N ASN A 97 0.60 10.14 -12.16
CA ASN A 97 -0.14 10.11 -10.90
C ASN A 97 0.63 9.45 -9.76
N TYR A 98 1.53 8.53 -10.10
CA TYR A 98 2.25 7.72 -9.12
C TYR A 98 3.75 7.72 -9.37
N ARG A 99 4.50 7.37 -8.35
CA ARG A 99 5.93 7.08 -8.40
C ARG A 99 6.27 5.99 -7.39
N ASP A 100 7.39 5.33 -7.58
CA ASP A 100 8.01 4.51 -6.55
C ASP A 100 9.27 5.18 -6.00
N THR A 101 9.59 4.80 -4.79
CA THR A 101 10.87 5.10 -4.15
C THR A 101 11.23 3.90 -3.28
N ASP A 102 12.42 3.35 -3.49
CA ASP A 102 12.90 2.16 -2.78
C ASP A 102 11.89 1.00 -2.81
N GLY A 103 11.20 0.83 -3.94
CA GLY A 103 10.23 -0.24 -4.14
C GLY A 103 8.90 -0.07 -3.38
N ASN A 104 8.61 1.11 -2.86
CA ASN A 104 7.34 1.45 -2.22
C ASN A 104 6.57 2.46 -3.07
N LEU A 105 5.24 2.44 -2.96
CA LEU A 105 4.33 3.24 -3.80
C LEU A 105 3.95 4.56 -3.13
N TYR A 106 4.02 5.64 -3.91
CA TYR A 106 3.65 7.00 -3.51
C TYR A 106 2.78 7.68 -4.56
N SER A 107 2.04 8.71 -4.16
CA SER A 107 1.52 9.71 -5.09
C SER A 107 2.67 10.39 -5.83
N LYS A 108 2.41 10.90 -7.04
CA LYS A 108 3.46 11.52 -7.89
C LYS A 108 4.17 12.68 -7.21
N ASP A 109 3.44 13.50 -6.48
CA ASP A 109 3.97 14.63 -5.71
C ASP A 109 4.70 14.20 -4.42
N GLY A 110 4.60 12.91 -4.05
CA GLY A 110 5.21 12.33 -2.86
C GLY A 110 4.53 12.71 -1.55
N LYS A 111 3.35 13.29 -1.60
CA LYS A 111 2.62 13.70 -0.40
C LYS A 111 1.91 12.55 0.29
N THR A 112 1.47 11.56 -0.46
CA THR A 112 0.83 10.35 0.09
C THR A 112 1.76 9.16 -0.04
N PHE A 113 2.06 8.51 1.09
CA PHE A 113 2.64 7.18 1.15
C PHE A 113 1.51 6.16 1.00
N ILE A 114 1.46 5.47 -0.15
CA ILE A 114 0.29 4.63 -0.52
C ILE A 114 0.48 3.19 -0.07
N GLN A 115 1.67 2.60 -0.32
CA GLN A 115 1.89 1.19 0.00
C GLN A 115 3.36 0.87 0.24
N TYR A 116 3.64 0.28 1.39
CA TYR A 116 4.89 -0.41 1.69
C TYR A 116 4.86 -1.82 1.06
N ALA A 117 5.96 -2.24 0.46
CA ALA A 117 6.11 -3.61 -0.05
C ALA A 117 6.30 -4.58 1.12
N ALA A 118 5.21 -5.22 1.56
CA ALA A 118 5.11 -5.93 2.84
C ALA A 118 6.02 -7.16 2.98
N GLY A 119 6.56 -7.67 1.87
CA GLY A 119 7.52 -8.79 1.83
C GLY A 119 8.98 -8.40 2.04
N LYS A 120 9.27 -7.12 2.26
CA LYS A 120 10.61 -6.65 2.61
C LYS A 120 11.04 -7.15 3.97
N THR A 121 12.37 -7.25 4.18
CA THR A 121 12.99 -7.82 5.39
C THR A 121 13.53 -6.79 6.35
N GLU A 122 13.45 -5.50 6.01
CA GLU A 122 13.85 -4.41 6.88
C GLU A 122 12.99 -4.43 8.15
N THR A 123 13.64 -4.18 9.28
CA THR A 123 12.98 -4.13 10.61
C THR A 123 12.57 -2.71 11.00
N GLU A 124 13.10 -1.71 10.33
CA GLU A 124 12.83 -0.30 10.59
C GLU A 124 12.47 0.41 9.29
N PHE A 125 11.56 1.36 9.37
CA PHE A 125 11.22 2.22 8.24
C PHE A 125 10.98 3.65 8.69
N PHE A 126 11.62 4.57 7.98
CA PHE A 126 11.48 6.02 8.17
C PHE A 126 10.65 6.57 7.01
N VAL A 127 9.44 7.00 7.31
CA VAL A 127 8.59 7.65 6.29
C VAL A 127 9.30 8.92 5.81
N PRO A 128 9.48 9.13 4.50
CA PRO A 128 10.25 10.24 3.99
C PRO A 128 9.70 11.62 4.39
N HIS A 129 10.60 12.58 4.65
CA HIS A 129 10.21 13.97 4.84
C HIS A 129 9.41 14.50 3.65
N GLY A 130 8.35 15.27 3.94
CA GLY A 130 7.45 15.82 2.94
C GLY A 130 6.23 14.95 2.64
N VAL A 131 6.18 13.69 3.13
CA VAL A 131 4.93 12.92 3.19
C VAL A 131 4.00 13.60 4.19
N THR A 132 2.77 13.84 3.79
CA THR A 132 1.72 14.44 4.63
C THR A 132 0.63 13.45 5.01
N VAL A 133 0.49 12.36 4.23
CA VAL A 133 -0.51 11.32 4.49
C VAL A 133 0.14 9.94 4.44
N VAL A 134 -0.02 9.16 5.50
CA VAL A 134 0.16 7.71 5.49
C VAL A 134 -1.19 7.09 5.14
N GLY A 135 -1.27 6.52 3.94
CA GLY A 135 -2.53 6.12 3.33
C GLY A 135 -3.16 4.88 3.95
N PHE A 136 -4.36 4.60 3.49
CA PHE A 136 -5.19 3.47 3.90
C PHE A 136 -4.45 2.13 3.69
N SER A 137 -4.33 1.33 4.74
CA SER A 137 -3.60 0.04 4.72
C SER A 137 -2.15 0.13 4.24
N ALA A 138 -1.49 1.27 4.38
CA ALA A 138 -0.18 1.52 3.77
C ALA A 138 0.92 0.55 4.21
N PHE A 139 0.85 0.01 5.43
CA PHE A 139 1.76 -1.01 5.96
C PHE A 139 1.07 -2.34 6.27
N ASP A 140 -0.16 -2.54 5.82
CA ASP A 140 -0.96 -3.71 6.15
C ASP A 140 -0.23 -5.02 5.82
N GLY A 141 -0.14 -5.91 6.82
CA GLY A 141 0.49 -7.23 6.69
C GLY A 141 2.03 -7.24 6.69
N CYS A 142 2.69 -6.15 7.08
CA CYS A 142 4.15 -6.11 7.22
C CYS A 142 4.65 -7.02 8.34
N LYS A 143 5.34 -8.13 7.99
CA LYS A 143 5.81 -9.11 8.97
C LYS A 143 7.13 -8.76 9.64
N SER A 144 8.01 -8.02 8.96
CA SER A 144 9.38 -7.80 9.41
C SER A 144 9.57 -6.51 10.18
N LEU A 145 8.75 -5.48 9.91
CA LEU A 145 8.87 -4.17 10.56
C LEU A 145 8.58 -4.28 12.05
N THR A 146 9.54 -3.85 12.87
CA THR A 146 9.41 -3.69 14.32
C THR A 146 9.19 -2.24 14.71
N ASN A 147 9.74 -1.30 13.93
CA ASN A 147 9.73 0.12 14.20
C ASN A 147 9.35 0.90 12.94
N VAL A 148 8.44 1.85 13.06
CA VAL A 148 8.16 2.84 12.02
C VAL A 148 8.22 4.23 12.62
N GLU A 149 8.87 5.17 11.92
CA GLU A 149 8.89 6.57 12.30
C GLU A 149 8.25 7.42 11.21
N THR A 150 7.32 8.30 11.61
CA THR A 150 6.72 9.28 10.70
C THR A 150 7.26 10.67 11.02
N PRO A 151 7.65 11.47 10.01
CA PRO A 151 8.20 12.80 10.21
C PRO A 151 7.13 13.81 10.64
N GLU A 152 7.58 14.98 11.10
CA GLU A 152 6.70 16.11 11.50
C GLU A 152 5.74 16.56 10.40
N SER A 153 6.08 16.29 9.12
CA SER A 153 5.24 16.65 7.98
C SER A 153 3.97 15.80 7.84
N VAL A 154 3.87 14.67 8.55
CA VAL A 154 2.68 13.80 8.47
C VAL A 154 1.52 14.45 9.22
N GLU A 155 0.47 14.76 8.50
CA GLU A 155 -0.77 15.36 8.99
C GLU A 155 -1.83 14.32 9.32
N HIS A 156 -1.86 13.21 8.54
CA HIS A 156 -2.87 12.16 8.67
C HIS A 156 -2.27 10.76 8.56
N ILE A 157 -2.73 9.85 9.42
CA ILE A 157 -2.52 8.41 9.33
C ILE A 157 -3.91 7.79 9.21
N GLU A 158 -4.18 7.18 8.04
CA GLU A 158 -5.51 6.67 7.68
C GLU A 158 -5.81 5.31 8.33
N ASP A 159 -7.05 4.83 8.12
CA ASP A 159 -7.54 3.57 8.64
C ASP A 159 -6.65 2.39 8.19
N TYR A 160 -6.46 1.42 9.05
CA TYR A 160 -5.74 0.18 8.83
C TYR A 160 -4.26 0.37 8.42
N ALA A 161 -3.72 1.58 8.53
CA ALA A 161 -2.37 1.90 8.07
C ALA A 161 -1.32 0.90 8.58
N PHE A 162 -1.46 0.40 9.82
CA PHE A 162 -0.57 -0.57 10.47
C PHE A 162 -1.25 -1.87 10.85
N SER A 163 -2.39 -2.19 10.26
CA SER A 163 -3.11 -3.41 10.53
C SER A 163 -2.27 -4.65 10.20
N LEU A 164 -2.42 -5.72 10.96
CA LEU A 164 -1.78 -7.01 10.73
C LEU A 164 -0.23 -6.96 10.58
N CYS A 165 0.41 -5.92 11.12
CA CYS A 165 1.88 -5.82 11.20
C CYS A 165 2.40 -6.67 12.37
N GLU A 166 2.56 -7.98 12.17
CA GLU A 166 2.79 -8.97 13.25
C GLU A 166 3.99 -8.67 14.18
N SER A 167 5.07 -8.12 13.65
CA SER A 167 6.29 -7.83 14.41
C SER A 167 6.39 -6.38 14.90
N LEU A 168 5.46 -5.50 14.51
CA LEU A 168 5.52 -4.08 14.84
C LEU A 168 5.33 -3.87 16.34
N THR A 169 6.29 -3.23 16.97
CA THR A 169 6.27 -2.95 18.42
C THR A 169 6.19 -1.46 18.72
N HIS A 170 6.76 -0.62 17.85
CA HIS A 170 6.82 0.82 18.09
C HIS A 170 6.46 1.61 16.82
N VAL A 171 5.68 2.66 17.01
CA VAL A 171 5.48 3.69 15.99
C VAL A 171 5.77 5.07 16.61
N SER A 172 6.79 5.76 16.08
CA SER A 172 7.15 7.11 16.49
C SER A 172 6.48 8.11 15.57
N ILE A 173 5.61 8.96 16.12
CA ILE A 173 4.89 10.01 15.37
C ILE A 173 5.50 11.36 15.81
N LEU A 174 6.36 11.94 14.95
CA LEU A 174 7.05 13.20 15.25
C LEU A 174 6.18 14.42 15.05
N GLY A 175 5.10 14.32 14.28
CA GLY A 175 4.13 15.41 14.11
C GLY A 175 3.22 15.56 15.33
N PRO A 176 3.34 16.65 16.11
CA PRO A 176 2.56 16.82 17.35
C PRO A 176 1.05 16.91 17.09
N LYS A 177 0.66 17.35 15.89
CA LYS A 177 -0.75 17.53 15.46
C LYS A 177 -1.23 16.47 14.47
N THR A 178 -0.45 15.40 14.26
CA THR A 178 -0.85 14.31 13.36
C THR A 178 -2.18 13.70 13.82
N ASP A 179 -3.17 13.73 12.94
CA ASP A 179 -4.43 13.05 13.11
C ASP A 179 -4.25 11.56 12.79
N VAL A 180 -4.54 10.71 13.75
CA VAL A 180 -4.39 9.25 13.60
C VAL A 180 -5.76 8.61 13.72
N SER A 181 -6.18 7.92 12.66
CA SER A 181 -7.43 7.20 12.68
C SER A 181 -7.49 6.20 13.85
N ASN A 182 -8.65 6.09 14.46
CA ASN A 182 -8.91 5.09 15.51
C ASN A 182 -8.75 3.65 15.01
N LEU A 183 -8.83 3.42 13.70
CA LEU A 183 -8.64 2.12 13.05
C LEU A 183 -7.23 1.92 12.51
N ALA A 184 -6.32 2.88 12.66
CA ALA A 184 -4.98 2.81 12.07
C ALA A 184 -4.18 1.57 12.55
N PHE A 185 -4.43 1.11 13.78
CA PHE A 185 -3.79 -0.04 14.42
C PHE A 185 -4.75 -1.21 14.66
N GLU A 186 -5.80 -1.33 13.87
CA GLU A 186 -6.80 -2.39 14.04
C GLU A 186 -6.13 -3.77 14.16
N GLY A 187 -6.49 -4.51 15.23
CA GLY A 187 -5.90 -5.80 15.56
C GLY A 187 -4.48 -5.74 16.16
N ARG A 188 -3.99 -4.56 16.56
CA ARG A 188 -2.64 -4.32 17.12
C ARG A 188 -2.65 -3.38 18.33
N ASP A 189 -3.38 -3.78 19.38
CA ASP A 189 -3.48 -3.01 20.63
C ASP A 189 -2.18 -3.03 21.46
N ASP A 190 -1.20 -3.86 21.05
CA ASP A 190 0.09 -4.05 21.71
C ASP A 190 1.20 -3.10 21.22
N VAL A 191 0.94 -2.31 20.17
CA VAL A 191 1.92 -1.38 19.61
C VAL A 191 2.09 -0.15 20.50
N ILE A 192 3.35 0.17 20.83
CA ILE A 192 3.71 1.38 21.58
C ILE A 192 3.76 2.55 20.63
N ILE A 193 2.88 3.53 20.82
CA ILE A 193 2.85 4.75 20.03
C ILE A 193 3.57 5.87 20.80
N LEU A 194 4.70 6.31 20.27
CA LEU A 194 5.46 7.44 20.80
C LEU A 194 5.09 8.71 20.03
N ARG A 195 4.62 9.74 20.73
CA ARG A 195 4.30 11.05 20.14
C ARG A 195 5.19 12.13 20.73
N THR A 196 5.65 13.05 19.89
CA THR A 196 6.20 14.31 20.37
C THR A 196 5.05 15.15 20.92
N VAL A 197 5.26 15.79 22.09
CA VAL A 197 4.31 16.75 22.65
C VAL A 197 4.69 18.15 22.17
N ASP A 198 3.68 18.96 21.84
CA ASP A 198 3.88 20.39 21.56
C ASP A 198 4.52 21.04 22.79
N SER A 199 5.70 21.64 22.61
CA SER A 199 6.40 22.38 23.69
C SER A 199 5.64 23.64 24.12
N ASP A 200 4.60 24.04 23.36
CA ASP A 200 3.86 25.27 23.60
C ASP A 200 2.74 25.14 24.65
N GLU A 201 2.38 23.91 25.10
CA GLU A 201 1.35 23.75 26.14
C GLU A 201 1.87 23.90 27.60
N ASN A 202 3.17 24.05 27.80
CA ASN A 202 3.77 24.16 29.14
C ASN A 202 4.21 25.57 29.57
N CYS A 203 3.67 26.64 28.96
CA CYS A 203 3.89 28.00 29.38
C CYS A 203 2.61 28.71 29.83
N VAL A 204 1.88 28.12 30.80
CA VAL A 204 0.91 28.88 31.63
C VAL A 204 1.18 28.53 33.09
N GLN A 205 2.00 29.35 33.73
CA GLN A 205 2.03 29.52 35.18
C GLN A 205 1.05 30.60 35.57
#